data_5e42fd0fe5f405de48bfa5cb9e95786c
#
_entry.id   5e42fd0fe5f405de48bfa5cb9e95786c
#
_cell.length_a   1.000
_cell.length_b   1.000
_cell.length_c   1.000
_cell.angle_alpha   90.00
_cell.angle_beta   90.00
_cell.angle_gamma   90.00
#
_symmetry.space_group_name_H-M   'P 1'
#
loop_
_entity.id
_entity.type
_entity.pdbx_description
1 polymer ?
#
loop_
_entity_poly.entity_id
_entity_poly.type
_entity_poly.pdbx_seq_one_letter_code
_entity_poly.pdbx_strand_id
1 'polypeptide(L)'
;MIRSNSDVADVVIVGAGSAGCVLAARLSDRTDLSVTILEAGGSDRSLWVHMPIGYGGAFYHPQLNWRYYTEPDPGLGGRRAYWPRGRVVGGSSSINAMVFVRGHAADYDSWAAAGCTGWAYADVLPAFRRLETWAGGESRWLG
;
A
#
# COMPACT_ATOMS: atom_id res chain seq x y z
N MET A 1 18.91 -12.40 -13.79
CA MET A 1 19.86 -11.81 -14.74
C MET A 1 20.08 -10.36 -14.32
N ILE A 2 21.22 -10.04 -13.73
CA ILE A 2 21.56 -8.66 -13.33
C ILE A 2 21.92 -7.94 -14.62
N ARG A 3 21.06 -7.01 -15.06
CA ARG A 3 21.38 -6.15 -16.20
C ARG A 3 22.39 -5.10 -15.75
N SER A 4 23.41 -4.93 -16.56
CA SER A 4 24.46 -3.95 -16.43
C SER A 4 23.93 -2.52 -16.33
N ASN A 5 24.48 -1.82 -15.42
CA ASN A 5 24.65 -0.37 -15.24
C ASN A 5 24.23 0.51 -16.44
N SER A 6 22.93 0.76 -16.56
CA SER A 6 22.45 2.01 -17.15
C SER A 6 21.77 2.78 -16.02
N ASP A 7 22.32 3.92 -15.64
CA ASP A 7 21.76 4.82 -14.63
C ASP A 7 20.40 5.43 -15.06
N VAL A 8 19.80 4.88 -16.11
CA VAL A 8 18.53 5.34 -16.71
C VAL A 8 17.55 4.19 -16.73
N ALA A 9 16.38 4.40 -16.16
CA ALA A 9 15.24 3.51 -16.24
C ALA A 9 14.10 4.23 -16.97
N ASP A 10 13.28 3.48 -17.73
CA ASP A 10 12.09 4.03 -18.40
C ASP A 10 11.05 4.47 -17.37
N VAL A 11 10.95 3.75 -16.25
CA VAL A 11 10.05 4.05 -15.15
C VAL A 11 10.78 3.94 -13.81
N VAL A 12 10.68 4.98 -12.99
CA VAL A 12 11.15 4.99 -11.61
C VAL A 12 9.96 5.09 -10.68
N ILE A 13 9.81 4.11 -9.79
CA ILE A 13 8.75 4.08 -8.76
C ILE A 13 9.38 4.43 -7.43
N VAL A 14 8.87 5.45 -6.77
CA VAL A 14 9.34 5.89 -5.45
C VAL A 14 8.46 5.30 -4.36
N GLY A 15 9.03 4.40 -3.58
CA GLY A 15 8.38 3.67 -2.50
C GLY A 15 7.89 2.27 -2.91
N ALA A 16 8.40 1.24 -2.25
CA ALA A 16 7.96 -0.15 -2.40
C ALA A 16 6.82 -0.50 -1.42
N GLY A 17 5.86 0.40 -1.25
CA GLY A 17 4.61 0.15 -0.53
C GLY A 17 3.59 -0.60 -1.41
N SER A 18 2.36 -0.77 -0.93
CA SER A 18 1.31 -1.53 -1.61
C SER A 18 1.08 -1.06 -3.06
N ALA A 19 0.96 0.25 -3.28
CA ALA A 19 0.75 0.83 -4.60
C ALA A 19 1.99 0.66 -5.51
N GLY A 20 3.19 0.95 -4.98
CA GLY A 20 4.43 0.83 -5.75
C GLY A 20 4.73 -0.60 -6.16
N CYS A 21 4.49 -1.57 -5.27
CA CYS A 21 4.64 -2.99 -5.60
C CYS A 21 3.68 -3.44 -6.70
N VAL A 22 2.43 -2.99 -6.67
CA VAL A 22 1.44 -3.31 -7.73
C VAL A 22 1.86 -2.69 -9.06
N LEU A 23 2.30 -1.42 -9.06
CA LEU A 23 2.80 -0.77 -10.27
C LEU A 23 4.03 -1.48 -10.81
N ALA A 24 5.01 -1.81 -9.95
CA ALA A 24 6.21 -2.52 -10.36
C ALA A 24 5.87 -3.87 -10.99
N ALA A 25 5.00 -4.66 -10.36
CA ALA A 25 4.57 -5.95 -10.88
C ALA A 25 3.89 -5.82 -12.26
N ARG A 26 2.94 -4.89 -12.40
CA ARG A 26 2.20 -4.71 -13.65
C ARG A 26 3.05 -4.13 -14.78
N LEU A 27 3.98 -3.25 -14.48
CA LEU A 27 4.86 -2.67 -15.49
C LEU A 27 6.00 -3.62 -15.87
N SER A 28 6.47 -4.45 -14.95
CA SER A 28 7.51 -5.44 -15.25
C SER A 28 7.03 -6.62 -16.12
N ASP A 29 5.70 -6.82 -16.24
CA ASP A 29 5.13 -7.74 -17.22
C ASP A 29 5.39 -7.26 -18.67
N ARG A 30 5.70 -5.98 -18.86
CA ARG A 30 6.08 -5.40 -20.14
C ARG A 30 7.59 -5.59 -20.38
N THR A 31 7.91 -6.32 -21.40
CA THR A 31 9.32 -6.66 -21.73
C THR A 31 10.08 -5.50 -22.39
N ASP A 32 9.37 -4.46 -22.81
CA ASP A 32 9.90 -3.26 -23.46
C ASP A 32 10.30 -2.15 -22.47
N LEU A 33 9.98 -2.31 -21.17
CA LEU A 33 10.27 -1.32 -20.14
C LEU A 33 11.31 -1.81 -19.13
N SER A 34 12.23 -0.92 -18.78
CA SER A 34 13.07 -1.06 -17.59
C SER A 34 12.41 -0.32 -16.41
N VAL A 35 12.10 -1.07 -15.35
CA VAL A 35 11.42 -0.53 -14.16
C VAL A 35 12.35 -0.59 -12.97
N THR A 36 12.54 0.56 -12.31
CA THR A 36 13.31 0.66 -11.07
C THR A 36 12.40 1.11 -9.93
N ILE A 37 12.46 0.40 -8.81
CA ILE A 37 11.76 0.80 -7.59
C ILE A 37 12.77 1.23 -6.53
N LEU A 38 12.52 2.37 -5.89
CA LEU A 38 13.35 2.93 -4.83
C LEU A 38 12.59 2.87 -3.52
N GLU A 39 13.18 2.25 -2.51
CA GLU A 39 12.60 2.16 -1.15
C GLU A 39 13.55 2.79 -0.13
N ALA A 40 13.00 3.64 0.75
CA ALA A 40 13.77 4.31 1.80
C ALA A 40 14.08 3.39 2.99
N GLY A 41 13.28 2.34 3.17
CA GLY A 41 13.44 1.35 4.22
C GLY A 41 14.29 0.17 3.82
N GLY A 42 14.50 -0.73 4.75
CA GLY A 42 15.20 -2.00 4.54
C GLY A 42 14.26 -3.12 4.06
N SER A 43 14.83 -4.33 4.04
CA SER A 43 14.07 -5.55 3.76
C SER A 43 13.01 -5.82 4.83
N ASP A 44 11.91 -6.44 4.41
CA ASP A 44 10.83 -6.93 5.26
C ASP A 44 11.20 -8.19 6.09
N ARG A 45 12.42 -8.70 5.96
CA ARG A 45 12.89 -9.93 6.66
C ARG A 45 13.02 -9.77 8.18
N SER A 46 12.14 -9.02 8.79
CA SER A 46 12.07 -8.83 10.24
C SER A 46 11.07 -9.79 10.85
N LEU A 47 11.41 -10.38 11.99
CA LEU A 47 10.48 -11.22 12.76
C LEU A 47 9.19 -10.47 13.12
N TRP A 48 9.28 -9.15 13.40
CA TRP A 48 8.14 -8.28 13.68
C TRP A 48 7.17 -8.16 12.51
N VAL A 49 7.64 -8.33 11.27
CA VAL A 49 6.82 -8.29 10.06
C VAL A 49 6.17 -9.65 9.79
N HIS A 50 6.94 -10.73 9.92
CA HIS A 50 6.46 -12.07 9.57
C HIS A 50 5.63 -12.76 10.64
N MET A 51 5.66 -12.27 11.87
CA MET A 51 4.89 -12.81 12.98
C MET A 51 3.60 -12.00 13.16
N PRO A 52 2.40 -12.57 12.96
CA PRO A 52 1.15 -11.81 13.05
C PRO A 52 0.99 -11.00 14.33
N ILE A 53 1.35 -11.57 15.49
CA ILE A 53 1.31 -10.86 16.77
C ILE A 53 2.38 -9.74 16.86
N GLY A 54 3.36 -9.75 15.97
CA GLY A 54 4.47 -8.80 15.94
C GLY A 54 4.08 -7.39 15.50
N TYR A 55 2.89 -7.19 14.91
CA TYR A 55 2.47 -5.88 14.38
C TYR A 55 2.52 -4.77 15.45
N GLY A 56 2.19 -5.09 16.70
CA GLY A 56 2.26 -4.15 17.81
C GLY A 56 3.69 -3.65 18.08
N GLY A 57 4.70 -4.53 17.92
CA GLY A 57 6.10 -4.14 17.97
C GLY A 57 6.55 -3.35 16.73
N ALA A 58 6.08 -3.75 15.55
CA ALA A 58 6.40 -3.07 14.30
C ALA A 58 5.89 -1.61 14.28
N PHE A 59 4.75 -1.31 14.93
CA PHE A 59 4.20 0.04 15.03
C PHE A 59 5.13 1.06 15.69
N TYR A 60 6.03 0.62 16.55
CA TYR A 60 6.96 1.51 17.26
C TYR A 60 8.41 1.27 16.87
N HIS A 61 8.66 0.31 15.97
CA HIS A 61 10.03 -0.09 15.61
C HIS A 61 10.75 1.00 14.80
N PRO A 62 11.89 1.51 15.28
CA PRO A 62 12.53 2.69 14.69
C PRO A 62 13.10 2.46 13.29
N GLN A 63 13.37 1.22 12.91
CA GLN A 63 13.89 0.88 11.57
C GLN A 63 12.79 0.54 10.58
N LEU A 64 11.62 0.09 11.05
CA LEU A 64 10.51 -0.35 10.22
C LEU A 64 9.44 0.73 10.02
N ASN A 65 9.53 1.84 10.74
CA ASN A 65 8.47 2.84 10.83
C ASN A 65 9.06 4.25 10.88
N TRP A 66 8.46 5.18 10.11
CA TRP A 66 8.78 6.60 10.13
C TRP A 66 8.39 7.29 11.45
N ARG A 67 7.40 6.75 12.17
CA ARG A 67 6.93 7.23 13.47
C ARG A 67 6.52 8.70 13.47
N TYR A 68 5.73 9.09 12.47
CA TYR A 68 5.23 10.46 12.37
C TYR A 68 4.24 10.79 13.49
N TYR A 69 4.09 12.08 13.72
CA TYR A 69 3.04 12.69 14.52
C TYR A 69 2.34 13.76 13.71
N THR A 70 1.03 13.90 13.89
CA THR A 70 0.29 15.02 13.29
C THR A 70 0.72 16.33 13.92
N GLU A 71 0.38 17.45 13.28
CA GLU A 71 0.32 18.73 13.97
C GLU A 71 -0.75 18.68 15.07
N PRO A 72 -0.68 19.60 16.07
CA PRO A 72 -1.73 19.70 17.07
C PRO A 72 -3.09 19.94 16.40
N ASP A 73 -4.09 19.12 16.74
CA ASP A 73 -5.43 19.20 16.15
C ASP A 73 -6.42 19.81 17.15
N PRO A 74 -7.03 20.96 16.84
CA PRO A 74 -8.06 21.56 17.71
C PRO A 74 -9.24 20.63 17.98
N GLY A 75 -9.65 19.80 17.00
CA GLY A 75 -10.70 18.80 17.14
C GLY A 75 -10.36 17.68 18.14
N LEU A 76 -9.07 17.49 18.41
CA LEU A 76 -8.56 16.56 19.41
C LEU A 76 -8.11 17.26 20.71
N GLY A 77 -8.58 18.49 20.96
CA GLY A 77 -8.18 19.28 22.14
C GLY A 77 -6.69 19.66 22.12
N GLY A 78 -6.13 19.93 20.95
CA GLY A 78 -4.72 20.32 20.77
C GLY A 78 -3.74 19.15 20.84
N ARG A 79 -4.18 17.93 20.90
CA ARG A 79 -3.31 16.74 20.95
C ARG A 79 -2.72 16.44 19.57
N ARG A 80 -1.54 15.86 19.57
CA ARG A 80 -0.91 15.26 18.39
C ARG A 80 -1.22 13.76 18.35
N ALA A 81 -1.66 13.25 17.22
CA ALA A 81 -1.86 11.81 17.03
C ALA A 81 -0.57 11.16 16.50
N TYR A 82 -0.22 10.01 17.04
CA TYR A 82 0.83 9.17 16.48
C TYR A 82 0.35 8.55 15.18
N TRP A 83 1.16 8.67 14.12
CA TRP A 83 0.79 8.27 12.78
C TRP A 83 1.82 7.33 12.17
N PRO A 84 1.73 6.02 12.44
CA PRO A 84 2.68 5.04 11.91
C PRO A 84 2.62 4.98 10.39
N ARG A 85 3.80 4.91 9.76
CA ARG A 85 3.97 4.67 8.31
C ARG A 85 5.16 3.77 8.12
N GLY A 86 4.99 2.67 7.36
CA GLY A 86 6.07 1.73 7.11
C GLY A 86 7.25 2.38 6.39
N ARG A 87 8.44 2.04 6.88
CA ARG A 87 9.74 2.34 6.26
C ARG A 87 10.46 1.03 6.02
N VAL A 88 9.94 0.27 5.09
CA VAL A 88 10.34 -1.12 4.81
C VAL A 88 9.73 -1.56 3.49
N VAL A 89 10.33 -2.52 2.80
CA VAL A 89 9.69 -3.16 1.63
C VAL A 89 8.29 -3.65 2.00
N GLY A 90 7.29 -3.33 1.18
CA GLY A 90 5.87 -3.49 1.48
C GLY A 90 5.23 -2.27 2.15
N GLY A 91 6.03 -1.31 2.64
CA GLY A 91 5.54 -0.09 3.26
C GLY A 91 4.63 -0.34 4.46
N SER A 92 3.54 0.40 4.56
CA SER A 92 2.60 0.26 5.67
C SER A 92 1.84 -1.08 5.67
N SER A 93 1.75 -1.80 4.53
CA SER A 93 1.18 -3.15 4.53
C SER A 93 2.04 -4.18 5.27
N SER A 94 3.35 -3.93 5.41
CA SER A 94 4.26 -4.79 6.18
C SER A 94 4.18 -4.57 7.69
N ILE A 95 3.55 -3.49 8.17
CA ILE A 95 3.46 -3.15 9.60
C ILE A 95 2.02 -2.94 10.09
N ASN A 96 1.01 -3.12 9.24
CA ASN A 96 -0.39 -2.90 9.59
C ASN A 96 -0.95 -4.01 10.51
N ALA A 97 -2.17 -3.85 10.99
CA ALA A 97 -2.87 -4.83 11.81
C ALA A 97 -3.55 -5.95 11.00
N MET A 98 -3.21 -6.10 9.73
CA MET A 98 -3.69 -7.17 8.82
C MET A 98 -5.22 -7.22 8.66
N VAL A 99 -5.90 -6.11 8.83
CA VAL A 99 -7.33 -6.01 8.54
C VAL A 99 -7.51 -5.79 7.06
N PHE A 100 -8.11 -6.75 6.37
CA PHE A 100 -8.45 -6.64 4.96
C PHE A 100 -9.96 -6.36 4.84
N VAL A 101 -10.30 -5.13 4.49
CA VAL A 101 -11.69 -4.68 4.32
C VAL A 101 -11.74 -3.65 3.19
N ARG A 102 -12.78 -3.70 2.38
CA ARG A 102 -13.05 -2.66 1.38
C ARG A 102 -13.82 -1.51 2.02
N GLY A 103 -13.67 -0.29 1.47
CA GLY A 103 -14.54 0.84 1.81
C GLY A 103 -16.01 0.54 1.50
N HIS A 104 -16.92 1.23 2.19
CA HIS A 104 -18.35 1.12 1.91
C HIS A 104 -18.66 1.68 0.51
N ALA A 105 -19.62 1.08 -0.20
CA ALA A 105 -19.98 1.53 -1.55
C ALA A 105 -20.30 3.03 -1.61
N ALA A 106 -21.02 3.54 -0.60
CA ALA A 106 -21.37 4.96 -0.52
C ALA A 106 -20.15 5.92 -0.42
N ASP A 107 -19.01 5.45 0.08
CA ASP A 107 -17.79 6.29 0.13
C ASP A 107 -17.32 6.60 -1.30
N TYR A 108 -17.26 5.58 -2.16
CA TYR A 108 -16.87 5.72 -3.56
C TYR A 108 -17.91 6.49 -4.37
N ASP A 109 -19.19 6.20 -4.15
CA ASP A 109 -20.28 6.90 -4.84
C ASP A 109 -20.31 8.39 -4.48
N SER A 110 -19.96 8.76 -3.23
CA SER A 110 -19.82 10.15 -2.81
C SER A 110 -18.66 10.86 -3.51
N TRP A 111 -17.54 10.16 -3.78
CA TRP A 111 -16.44 10.73 -4.57
C TRP A 111 -16.86 10.98 -6.01
N ALA A 112 -17.56 10.02 -6.61
CA ALA A 112 -18.09 10.21 -7.97
C ALA A 112 -19.06 11.39 -8.04
N ALA A 113 -19.97 11.52 -7.06
CA ALA A 113 -20.90 12.64 -6.95
C ALA A 113 -20.19 13.99 -6.73
N ALA A 114 -19.03 13.99 -6.07
CA ALA A 114 -18.16 15.17 -5.92
C ALA A 114 -17.34 15.52 -7.18
N GLY A 115 -17.51 14.77 -8.28
CA GLY A 115 -16.87 15.05 -9.57
C GLY A 115 -15.69 14.12 -9.90
N CYS A 116 -15.38 13.12 -9.09
CA CYS A 116 -14.34 12.14 -9.39
C CYS A 116 -14.90 11.06 -10.35
N THR A 117 -15.01 11.37 -11.62
CA THR A 117 -15.54 10.45 -12.64
C THR A 117 -14.72 9.16 -12.68
N GLY A 118 -15.39 8.00 -12.76
CA GLY A 118 -14.75 6.67 -12.76
C GLY A 118 -14.38 6.15 -11.36
N TRP A 119 -14.85 6.81 -10.30
CA TRP A 119 -14.63 6.39 -8.91
C TRP A 119 -15.89 5.91 -8.18
N ALA A 120 -17.01 5.74 -8.88
CA ALA A 120 -18.18 5.07 -8.28
C ALA A 120 -17.82 3.64 -7.88
N TYR A 121 -18.53 3.10 -6.89
CA TYR A 121 -18.25 1.73 -6.42
C TYR A 121 -18.30 0.70 -7.56
N ALA A 122 -19.25 0.85 -8.48
CA ALA A 122 -19.35 -0.01 -9.66
C ALA A 122 -18.10 0.05 -10.55
N ASP A 123 -17.44 1.21 -10.64
CA ASP A 123 -16.24 1.40 -11.45
C ASP A 123 -15.00 0.76 -10.81
N VAL A 124 -14.88 0.84 -9.48
CA VAL A 124 -13.71 0.35 -8.73
C VAL A 124 -13.82 -1.13 -8.34
N LEU A 125 -15.02 -1.68 -8.25
CA LEU A 125 -15.27 -3.08 -7.86
C LEU A 125 -14.50 -4.10 -8.73
N PRO A 126 -14.41 -3.95 -10.07
CA PRO A 126 -13.62 -4.86 -10.89
C PRO A 126 -12.12 -4.87 -10.52
N ALA A 127 -11.58 -3.71 -10.07
CA ALA A 127 -10.19 -3.65 -9.62
C ALA A 127 -10.01 -4.38 -8.28
N PHE A 128 -10.92 -4.23 -7.33
CA PHE A 128 -10.90 -4.97 -6.06
C PHE A 128 -10.95 -6.47 -6.29
N ARG A 129 -11.83 -6.94 -7.16
CA ARG A 129 -11.92 -8.37 -7.50
C ARG A 129 -10.61 -8.92 -8.10
N ARG A 130 -9.94 -8.14 -8.96
CA ARG A 130 -8.64 -8.55 -9.53
C ARG A 130 -7.48 -8.57 -8.53
N LEU A 131 -7.61 -7.88 -7.40
CA LEU A 131 -6.60 -7.86 -6.33
C LEU A 131 -6.76 -9.00 -5.33
N GLU A 132 -7.89 -9.68 -5.37
CA GLU A 132 -8.27 -10.69 -4.39
C GLU A 132 -8.25 -12.09 -5.02
N THR A 133 -7.80 -13.06 -4.25
CA THR A 133 -7.97 -14.48 -4.57
C THR A 133 -8.76 -15.10 -3.43
N TRP A 134 -10.06 -15.26 -3.63
CA TRP A 134 -10.94 -15.81 -2.62
C TRP A 134 -11.04 -17.34 -2.73
N ALA A 135 -10.65 -18.06 -1.68
CA ALA A 135 -10.65 -19.53 -1.68
C ALA A 135 -12.05 -20.16 -1.82
N GLY A 136 -13.11 -19.41 -1.56
CA GLY A 136 -14.50 -19.84 -1.74
C GLY A 136 -15.02 -19.76 -3.18
N GLY A 137 -14.16 -19.37 -4.13
CA GLY A 137 -14.51 -19.17 -5.52
C GLY A 137 -15.06 -17.79 -5.84
N GLU A 138 -15.08 -17.46 -7.13
CA GLU A 138 -15.57 -16.16 -7.59
C GLU A 138 -17.04 -15.94 -7.27
N SER A 139 -17.39 -14.72 -6.93
CA SER A 139 -18.75 -14.29 -6.70
C SER A 139 -19.00 -12.91 -7.33
N ARG A 140 -20.24 -12.41 -7.22
CA ARG A 140 -20.56 -11.05 -7.64
C ARG A 140 -19.68 -10.01 -6.95
N TRP A 141 -19.21 -10.29 -5.74
CA TRP A 141 -18.50 -9.34 -4.90
C TRP A 141 -17.01 -9.67 -4.70
N LEU A 142 -16.66 -10.95 -4.77
CA LEU A 142 -15.33 -11.47 -4.46
C LEU A 142 -14.67 -12.00 -5.73
N GLY A 143 -13.37 -11.86 -5.83
CA GLY A 143 -12.56 -12.31 -6.96
C GLY A 143 -11.70 -13.52 -6.65
#